data_0106fe41274832c0abaa64cb1bed855c
#
_entry.id   0106fe41274832c0abaa64cb1bed855c
#
_cell.length_a   1.000
_cell.length_b   1.000
_cell.length_c   1.000
_cell.angle_alpha   90.00
_cell.angle_beta   90.00
_cell.angle_gamma   90.00
#
_symmetry.space_group_name_H-M   'P 1'
#
loop_
_entity.id
_entity.type
_entity.pdbx_description
1 polymer ?
#
loop_
_entity_poly.entity_id
_entity_poly.type
_entity_poly.pdbx_seq_one_letter_code
_entity_poly.pdbx_strand_id
1 'polypeptide(L)'
;MKKRVFLAAILSLAMCYNSTYAFDGPTHTYVTVKALEIFEKAHGTKFNEIFTPENKAIIVEYCVMPDKDETEDAYSQHFFNLMTQKNFKGKDDSALTKLCTHFYRAVGFYRSGNVKMAMQELGRALHFEEDLSTPVHSNTISTLDAGKKFLSHVGFERKCVELQERFIAEMDPLEYCYYDDNSIKRIGFSTSDMASQNFAALSSKKLPVEQIIGNSIIQAQKNASGVLYRFCLQVLEERS
;
A
#
# COMPACT_ATOMS: atom_id res chain seq x y z
N MET A 1 8.76 -30.98 40.61
CA MET A 1 9.34 -29.76 40.01
C MET A 1 9.58 -29.81 38.49
N LYS A 2 9.42 -30.94 37.78
CA LYS A 2 9.75 -31.07 36.34
C LYS A 2 8.61 -30.69 35.35
N LYS A 3 7.37 -30.51 35.82
CA LYS A 3 6.20 -30.16 34.95
C LYS A 3 5.99 -28.66 34.67
N ARG A 4 6.62 -27.77 35.49
CA ARG A 4 6.45 -26.30 35.30
C ARG A 4 7.44 -25.69 34.28
N VAL A 5 8.54 -26.34 34.00
CA VAL A 5 9.55 -25.86 33.06
C VAL A 5 9.13 -26.12 31.60
N PHE A 6 8.33 -27.17 31.34
CA PHE A 6 7.86 -27.50 30.01
C PHE A 6 6.76 -26.57 29.49
N LEU A 7 5.97 -25.98 30.37
CA LEU A 7 4.90 -25.05 29.99
C LEU A 7 5.44 -23.66 29.63
N ALA A 8 6.53 -23.25 30.26
CA ALA A 8 7.18 -21.96 29.97
C ALA A 8 7.92 -21.97 28.62
N ALA A 9 8.45 -23.12 28.19
CA ALA A 9 9.13 -23.27 26.91
C ALA A 9 8.14 -23.29 25.73
N ILE A 10 6.91 -23.76 25.92
CA ILE A 10 5.87 -23.76 24.88
C ILE A 10 5.27 -22.36 24.72
N LEU A 11 5.15 -21.57 25.81
CA LEU A 11 4.69 -20.19 25.72
C LEU A 11 5.72 -19.24 25.07
N SER A 12 7.01 -19.53 25.18
CA SER A 12 8.05 -18.71 24.54
C SER A 12 8.23 -18.99 23.04
N LEU A 13 7.82 -20.18 22.53
CA LEU A 13 7.82 -20.47 21.09
C LEU A 13 6.60 -19.88 20.35
N ALA A 14 5.51 -19.55 21.06
CA ALA A 14 4.30 -19.00 20.45
C ALA A 14 4.39 -17.47 20.19
N MET A 15 5.46 -16.80 20.62
CA MET A 15 5.63 -15.35 20.42
C MET A 15 6.57 -14.96 19.26
N CYS A 16 6.99 -15.89 18.42
CA CYS A 16 7.89 -15.61 17.30
C CYS A 16 7.25 -15.78 15.91
N TYR A 17 5.92 -15.83 15.82
CA TYR A 17 5.26 -15.56 14.53
C TYR A 17 5.13 -14.04 14.38
N ASN A 18 6.24 -13.36 14.14
CA ASN A 18 6.21 -12.05 13.53
C ASN A 18 5.81 -12.25 12.07
N SER A 19 4.53 -12.08 11.78
CA SER A 19 4.07 -11.88 10.41
C SER A 19 4.84 -10.71 9.82
N THR A 20 5.59 -10.97 8.77
CA THR A 20 6.34 -9.97 8.02
C THR A 20 5.40 -9.39 6.98
N TYR A 21 4.82 -8.24 7.28
CA TYR A 21 3.90 -7.51 6.40
C TYR A 21 4.66 -6.40 5.67
N ALA A 22 4.18 -6.03 4.49
CA ALA A 22 4.48 -4.79 3.77
C ALA A 22 4.09 -3.61 4.63
N PHE A 23 4.62 -2.45 4.46
CA PHE A 23 4.40 -1.36 5.42
C PHE A 23 3.63 -1.84 6.66
N ASP A 24 4.22 -1.99 7.82
CA ASP A 24 3.51 -2.48 9.01
C ASP A 24 2.13 -1.79 9.10
N GLY A 25 1.07 -2.48 9.46
CA GLY A 25 -0.32 -1.98 9.46
C GLY A 25 -0.51 -0.53 9.91
N PRO A 26 0.25 -0.01 10.89
CA PRO A 26 0.26 1.41 11.25
C PRO A 26 0.65 2.34 10.09
N THR A 27 1.59 1.96 9.22
CA THR A 27 2.00 2.82 8.10
C THR A 27 0.95 2.83 7.00
N HIS A 28 0.31 1.70 6.66
CA HIS A 28 -0.82 1.67 5.74
C HIS A 28 -1.96 2.58 6.23
N THR A 29 -2.32 2.46 7.51
CA THR A 29 -3.33 3.33 8.13
C THR A 29 -2.93 4.81 8.01
N TYR A 30 -1.68 5.15 8.34
CA TYR A 30 -1.19 6.52 8.29
C TYR A 30 -1.24 7.08 6.86
N VAL A 31 -0.73 6.36 5.87
CA VAL A 31 -0.71 6.78 4.47
C VAL A 31 -2.12 6.97 3.93
N THR A 32 -3.02 6.00 4.15
CA THR A 32 -4.43 6.09 3.73
C THR A 32 -5.15 7.29 4.36
N VAL A 33 -4.96 7.56 5.66
CA VAL A 33 -5.55 8.73 6.33
C VAL A 33 -5.02 10.02 5.69
N LYS A 34 -3.70 10.13 5.48
CA LYS A 34 -3.11 11.30 4.84
C LYS A 34 -3.55 11.49 3.39
N ALA A 35 -3.70 10.40 2.64
CA ALA A 35 -4.24 10.46 1.29
C ALA A 35 -5.67 11.03 1.25
N LEU A 36 -6.53 10.62 2.18
CA LEU A 36 -7.89 11.16 2.33
C LEU A 36 -7.87 12.66 2.70
N GLU A 37 -6.98 13.08 3.61
CA GLU A 37 -6.81 14.49 3.98
C GLU A 37 -6.33 15.35 2.78
N ILE A 38 -5.34 14.85 2.02
CA ILE A 38 -4.82 15.51 0.81
C ILE A 38 -5.93 15.66 -0.22
N PHE A 39 -6.69 14.58 -0.46
CA PHE A 39 -7.80 14.54 -1.39
C PHE A 39 -8.88 15.56 -1.00
N GLU A 40 -9.27 15.60 0.27
CA GLU A 40 -10.28 16.54 0.77
C GLU A 40 -9.82 18.00 0.68
N LYS A 41 -8.54 18.27 0.99
CA LYS A 41 -7.93 19.60 0.82
C LYS A 41 -7.97 20.08 -0.63
N ALA A 42 -7.72 19.19 -1.59
CA ALA A 42 -7.66 19.52 -3.02
C ALA A 42 -9.04 19.70 -3.64
N HIS A 43 -10.03 18.91 -3.25
CA HIS A 43 -11.33 18.82 -3.91
C HIS A 43 -12.49 19.44 -3.11
N GLY A 44 -12.26 19.79 -1.84
CA GLY A 44 -13.28 20.36 -0.95
C GLY A 44 -14.48 19.42 -0.82
N THR A 45 -15.69 19.96 -1.00
CA THR A 45 -16.94 19.20 -0.84
C THR A 45 -17.38 18.44 -2.09
N LYS A 46 -16.65 18.53 -3.20
CA LYS A 46 -17.05 17.98 -4.51
C LYS A 46 -17.42 16.50 -4.48
N PHE A 47 -16.77 15.72 -3.64
CA PHE A 47 -16.94 14.26 -3.58
C PHE A 47 -17.46 13.76 -2.21
N ASN A 48 -18.04 14.64 -1.38
CA ASN A 48 -18.51 14.29 -0.04
C ASN A 48 -19.63 13.23 -0.04
N GLU A 49 -20.41 13.13 -1.12
CA GLU A 49 -21.43 12.09 -1.27
C GLU A 49 -20.82 10.69 -1.46
N ILE A 50 -19.59 10.63 -2.00
CA ILE A 50 -18.85 9.38 -2.16
C ILE A 50 -18.08 9.07 -0.88
N PHE A 51 -17.37 10.05 -0.35
CA PHE A 51 -16.49 9.90 0.82
C PHE A 51 -17.10 10.51 2.08
N THR A 52 -18.25 9.95 2.50
CA THR A 52 -18.85 10.28 3.80
C THR A 52 -17.89 9.87 4.94
N PRO A 53 -18.06 10.39 6.17
CA PRO A 53 -17.25 9.95 7.31
C PRO A 53 -17.27 8.43 7.50
N GLU A 54 -18.43 7.79 7.32
CA GLU A 54 -18.60 6.33 7.42
C GLU A 54 -17.83 5.60 6.32
N ASN A 55 -17.89 6.09 5.10
CA ASN A 55 -17.18 5.50 3.96
C ASN A 55 -15.66 5.62 4.11
N LYS A 56 -15.16 6.78 4.58
CA LYS A 56 -13.74 6.96 4.91
C LYS A 56 -13.28 5.99 6.00
N ALA A 57 -14.09 5.80 7.05
CA ALA A 57 -13.76 4.85 8.12
C ALA A 57 -13.64 3.41 7.58
N ILE A 58 -14.53 2.99 6.67
CA ILE A 58 -14.44 1.66 6.03
C ILE A 58 -13.16 1.54 5.19
N ILE A 59 -12.80 2.56 4.41
CA ILE A 59 -11.56 2.55 3.61
C ILE A 59 -10.34 2.36 4.52
N VAL A 60 -10.26 3.14 5.61
CA VAL A 60 -9.15 3.06 6.58
C VAL A 60 -9.12 1.71 7.30
N GLU A 61 -10.27 1.13 7.66
CA GLU A 61 -10.34 -0.22 8.23
C GLU A 61 -9.79 -1.27 7.27
N TYR A 62 -10.11 -1.17 5.99
CA TYR A 62 -9.81 -2.20 4.99
C TYR A 62 -8.46 -2.01 4.30
N CYS A 63 -7.76 -0.90 4.49
CA CYS A 63 -6.40 -0.73 3.95
C CYS A 63 -5.36 -1.63 4.64
N VAL A 64 -5.68 -2.24 5.79
CA VAL A 64 -4.79 -3.19 6.49
C VAL A 64 -5.29 -4.64 6.43
N MET A 65 -6.40 -4.88 5.76
CA MET A 65 -7.02 -6.23 5.73
C MET A 65 -6.28 -7.22 4.83
N PRO A 66 -5.65 -6.84 3.69
CA PRO A 66 -4.85 -7.78 2.93
C PRO A 66 -3.81 -8.51 3.77
N ASP A 67 -3.10 -7.80 4.64
CA ASP A 67 -2.11 -8.38 5.56
C ASP A 67 -2.70 -9.32 6.61
N LYS A 68 -3.98 -9.13 6.99
CA LYS A 68 -4.62 -9.84 8.09
C LYS A 68 -5.37 -11.08 7.67
N ASP A 69 -5.99 -11.05 6.50
CA ASP A 69 -6.88 -12.11 6.03
C ASP A 69 -6.27 -12.97 4.90
N GLU A 70 -5.03 -12.67 4.52
CA GLU A 70 -4.31 -13.46 3.52
C GLU A 70 -3.62 -14.68 4.12
N THR A 71 -3.53 -15.73 3.30
CA THR A 71 -2.79 -16.94 3.63
C THR A 71 -1.29 -16.75 3.38
N GLU A 72 -0.43 -17.60 3.95
CA GLU A 72 1.02 -17.57 3.75
C GLU A 72 1.42 -17.59 2.26
N ASP A 73 0.64 -18.26 1.40
CA ASP A 73 0.86 -18.25 -0.05
C ASP A 73 0.56 -16.89 -0.70
N ALA A 74 -0.31 -16.09 -0.10
CA ALA A 74 -0.71 -14.78 -0.60
C ALA A 74 0.37 -13.70 -0.36
N TYR A 75 1.29 -13.90 0.58
CA TYR A 75 2.37 -12.96 0.88
C TYR A 75 3.14 -12.49 -0.37
N SER A 76 3.35 -13.35 -1.35
CA SER A 76 4.03 -12.97 -2.59
C SER A 76 3.26 -11.95 -3.45
N GLN A 77 1.96 -11.78 -3.19
CA GLN A 77 1.08 -10.86 -3.91
C GLN A 77 1.32 -9.39 -3.57
N HIS A 78 2.00 -9.11 -2.44
CA HIS A 78 2.41 -7.75 -2.03
C HIS A 78 3.62 -7.22 -2.82
N PHE A 79 4.23 -8.04 -3.67
CA PHE A 79 5.44 -7.71 -4.42
C PHE A 79 5.16 -7.54 -5.91
N PHE A 80 5.90 -6.61 -6.52
CA PHE A 80 5.90 -6.47 -7.96
C PHE A 80 7.26 -6.00 -8.47
N ASN A 81 7.91 -6.78 -9.30
CA ASN A 81 9.13 -6.38 -9.96
C ASN A 81 8.82 -5.80 -11.34
N LEU A 82 9.19 -4.55 -11.55
CA LEU A 82 8.93 -3.81 -12.78
C LEU A 82 9.53 -4.47 -14.01
N MET A 83 10.74 -5.03 -13.91
CA MET A 83 11.45 -5.62 -15.05
C MET A 83 10.86 -6.95 -15.50
N THR A 84 10.45 -7.80 -14.55
CA THR A 84 9.87 -9.11 -14.85
C THR A 84 8.35 -9.07 -14.94
N GLN A 85 7.72 -8.01 -14.44
CA GLN A 85 6.28 -7.83 -14.27
C GLN A 85 5.61 -8.93 -13.44
N LYS A 86 6.36 -9.52 -12.51
CA LYS A 86 5.96 -10.65 -11.67
C LYS A 86 6.27 -10.37 -10.21
N ASN A 87 5.65 -11.15 -9.32
CA ASN A 87 6.05 -11.19 -7.93
C ASN A 87 7.39 -11.94 -7.75
N PHE A 88 7.93 -11.98 -6.52
CA PHE A 88 9.22 -12.64 -6.27
C PHE A 88 9.20 -14.18 -6.45
N LYS A 89 8.02 -14.82 -6.47
CA LYS A 89 7.85 -16.24 -6.82
C LYS A 89 7.74 -16.47 -8.33
N GLY A 90 7.89 -15.44 -9.16
CA GLY A 90 7.75 -15.51 -10.60
C GLY A 90 6.30 -15.68 -11.10
N LYS A 91 5.31 -15.28 -10.29
CA LYS A 91 3.89 -15.36 -10.62
C LYS A 91 3.38 -14.00 -11.09
N ASP A 92 2.33 -14.01 -11.92
CA ASP A 92 1.66 -12.80 -12.40
C ASP A 92 0.74 -12.19 -11.31
N ASP A 93 0.35 -12.98 -10.31
CA ASP A 93 -0.44 -12.54 -9.16
C ASP A 93 0.45 -11.71 -8.20
N SER A 94 0.40 -10.40 -8.37
CA SER A 94 1.33 -9.41 -7.79
C SER A 94 0.58 -8.21 -7.24
N ALA A 95 1.25 -7.31 -6.52
CA ALA A 95 0.67 -6.06 -6.02
C ALA A 95 -0.03 -5.25 -7.13
N LEU A 96 0.54 -5.20 -8.33
CA LEU A 96 -0.09 -4.52 -9.46
C LEU A 96 -1.41 -5.18 -9.89
N THR A 97 -1.45 -6.51 -9.97
CA THR A 97 -2.68 -7.23 -10.35
C THR A 97 -3.73 -7.13 -9.26
N LYS A 98 -3.33 -7.12 -7.99
CA LYS A 98 -4.24 -6.92 -6.84
C LYS A 98 -4.79 -5.50 -6.79
N LEU A 99 -3.96 -4.48 -6.95
CA LEU A 99 -4.42 -3.10 -7.10
C LEU A 99 -5.52 -3.00 -8.16
N CYS A 100 -5.26 -3.51 -9.36
CA CYS A 100 -6.23 -3.47 -10.46
C CYS A 100 -7.52 -4.23 -10.10
N THR A 101 -7.39 -5.44 -9.55
CA THR A 101 -8.53 -6.29 -9.22
C THR A 101 -9.45 -5.62 -8.19
N HIS A 102 -8.88 -5.17 -7.07
CA HIS A 102 -9.65 -4.52 -6.00
C HIS A 102 -10.24 -3.19 -6.45
N PHE A 103 -9.50 -2.39 -7.22
CA PHE A 103 -9.99 -1.14 -7.76
C PHE A 103 -11.22 -1.33 -8.66
N TYR A 104 -11.15 -2.23 -9.64
CA TYR A 104 -12.30 -2.45 -10.54
C TYR A 104 -13.48 -3.14 -9.84
N ARG A 105 -13.23 -3.96 -8.83
CA ARG A 105 -14.31 -4.49 -7.96
C ARG A 105 -14.98 -3.37 -7.17
N ALA A 106 -14.19 -2.43 -6.61
CA ALA A 106 -14.72 -1.26 -5.92
C ALA A 106 -15.66 -0.45 -6.85
N VAL A 107 -15.21 -0.16 -8.08
CA VAL A 107 -16.02 0.54 -9.09
C VAL A 107 -17.30 -0.24 -9.40
N GLY A 108 -17.20 -1.53 -9.63
CA GLY A 108 -18.37 -2.40 -9.92
C GLY A 108 -19.37 -2.43 -8.78
N PHE A 109 -18.93 -2.59 -7.53
CA PHE A 109 -19.82 -2.56 -6.37
C PHE A 109 -20.46 -1.20 -6.16
N TYR A 110 -19.74 -0.10 -6.36
CA TYR A 110 -20.30 1.24 -6.22
C TYR A 110 -21.41 1.48 -7.26
N ARG A 111 -21.18 1.13 -8.51
CA ARG A 111 -22.14 1.25 -9.61
C ARG A 111 -23.40 0.39 -9.39
N SER A 112 -23.25 -0.77 -8.76
CA SER A 112 -24.38 -1.63 -8.38
C SER A 112 -25.13 -1.19 -7.12
N GLY A 113 -24.73 -0.07 -6.48
CA GLY A 113 -25.34 0.44 -5.25
C GLY A 113 -24.82 -0.21 -3.97
N ASN A 114 -23.88 -1.15 -4.05
CA ASN A 114 -23.29 -1.77 -2.87
C ASN A 114 -22.08 -0.94 -2.35
N VAL A 115 -22.39 0.25 -1.82
CA VAL A 115 -21.37 1.23 -1.41
C VAL A 115 -20.44 0.66 -0.35
N LYS A 116 -20.94 -0.09 0.64
CA LYS A 116 -20.11 -0.67 1.69
C LYS A 116 -19.01 -1.58 1.11
N MET A 117 -19.41 -2.53 0.24
CA MET A 117 -18.44 -3.42 -0.42
C MET A 117 -17.47 -2.64 -1.31
N ALA A 118 -17.94 -1.57 -1.97
CA ALA A 118 -17.09 -0.71 -2.77
C ALA A 118 -15.97 -0.07 -1.93
N MET A 119 -16.30 0.46 -0.75
CA MET A 119 -15.30 1.09 0.14
C MET A 119 -14.33 0.05 0.73
N GLN A 120 -14.78 -1.16 1.02
CA GLN A 120 -13.94 -2.26 1.46
C GLN A 120 -12.91 -2.63 0.39
N GLU A 121 -13.35 -2.81 -0.85
CA GLU A 121 -12.47 -3.12 -1.98
C GLU A 121 -11.54 -1.94 -2.31
N LEU A 122 -12.01 -0.69 -2.17
CA LEU A 122 -11.17 0.48 -2.38
C LEU A 122 -10.05 0.57 -1.32
N GLY A 123 -10.35 0.29 -0.04
CA GLY A 123 -9.33 0.21 1.00
C GLY A 123 -8.25 -0.84 0.67
N ARG A 124 -8.67 -2.04 0.22
CA ARG A 124 -7.74 -3.08 -0.24
C ARG A 124 -6.91 -2.64 -1.46
N ALA A 125 -7.51 -1.89 -2.38
CA ALA A 125 -6.78 -1.35 -3.52
C ALA A 125 -5.69 -0.36 -3.08
N LEU A 126 -5.99 0.51 -2.11
CA LEU A 126 -5.01 1.44 -1.55
C LEU A 126 -3.83 0.70 -0.89
N HIS A 127 -4.08 -0.38 -0.15
CA HIS A 127 -3.03 -1.22 0.40
C HIS A 127 -2.00 -1.64 -0.66
N PHE A 128 -2.47 -2.22 -1.77
CA PHE A 128 -1.57 -2.69 -2.83
C PHE A 128 -0.91 -1.54 -3.62
N GLU A 129 -1.51 -0.37 -3.67
CA GLU A 129 -0.86 0.83 -4.20
C GLU A 129 0.30 1.27 -3.29
N GLU A 130 0.10 1.24 -1.98
CA GLU A 130 1.10 1.57 -0.97
C GLU A 130 2.24 0.55 -0.98
N ASP A 131 1.96 -0.74 -1.20
CA ASP A 131 2.96 -1.77 -1.46
C ASP A 131 3.82 -1.46 -2.68
N LEU A 132 3.20 -1.06 -3.79
CA LEU A 132 3.90 -0.65 -5.00
C LEU A 132 4.80 0.58 -4.78
N SER A 133 4.50 1.43 -3.80
CA SER A 133 5.32 2.57 -3.40
C SER A 133 6.51 2.19 -2.54
N THR A 134 6.55 0.94 -2.03
CA THR A 134 7.54 0.47 -1.06
C THR A 134 8.76 -0.13 -1.76
N PRO A 135 9.98 0.43 -1.57
CA PRO A 135 11.19 -0.03 -2.27
C PRO A 135 11.49 -1.51 -2.08
N VAL A 136 11.28 -2.04 -0.88
CA VAL A 136 11.58 -3.45 -0.56
C VAL A 136 10.61 -4.43 -1.23
N HIS A 137 9.48 -3.96 -1.77
CA HIS A 137 8.50 -4.74 -2.53
C HIS A 137 8.74 -4.72 -4.05
N SER A 138 9.65 -3.86 -4.53
CA SER A 138 9.90 -3.68 -5.97
C SER A 138 10.91 -4.65 -6.55
N ASN A 139 11.41 -5.64 -5.75
CA ASN A 139 12.49 -6.51 -6.16
C ASN A 139 12.08 -7.98 -6.27
N THR A 140 12.84 -8.73 -7.12
CA THR A 140 12.72 -10.19 -7.27
C THR A 140 13.49 -10.99 -6.22
N ILE A 141 14.38 -10.35 -5.47
CA ILE A 141 15.16 -11.04 -4.44
C ILE A 141 14.26 -11.20 -3.23
N SER A 142 14.01 -12.45 -2.82
CA SER A 142 13.34 -12.71 -1.56
C SER A 142 14.08 -11.95 -0.45
N THR A 143 13.35 -11.25 0.36
CA THR A 143 13.86 -10.37 1.43
C THR A 143 14.77 -11.07 2.43
N LEU A 144 14.77 -12.40 2.45
CA LEU A 144 15.69 -13.23 3.23
C LEU A 144 17.16 -13.09 2.80
N ASP A 145 17.44 -12.88 1.51
CA ASP A 145 18.81 -12.73 1.00
C ASP A 145 19.32 -11.29 1.08
N ALA A 146 18.45 -10.31 0.95
CA ALA A 146 18.80 -8.90 1.14
C ALA A 146 19.16 -8.58 2.61
N GLY A 147 18.60 -9.32 3.56
CA GLY A 147 18.79 -9.12 5.00
C GLY A 147 20.23 -9.29 5.50
N LYS A 148 21.13 -9.89 4.71
CA LYS A 148 22.56 -9.99 5.07
C LYS A 148 23.40 -8.77 4.68
N LYS A 149 22.91 -7.89 3.80
CA LYS A 149 23.66 -6.75 3.27
C LYS A 149 23.00 -5.38 3.49
N PHE A 150 21.68 -5.33 3.72
CA PHE A 150 20.91 -4.09 3.82
C PHE A 150 19.96 -4.15 5.02
N LEU A 151 19.27 -3.05 5.27
CA LEU A 151 18.14 -3.03 6.20
C LEU A 151 17.18 -4.15 5.77
N SER A 152 16.89 -5.09 6.68
CA SER A 152 15.96 -6.17 6.36
C SER A 152 14.59 -5.57 6.00
N HIS A 153 13.78 -6.30 5.24
CA HIS A 153 12.40 -5.90 4.92
C HIS A 153 11.66 -5.39 6.18
N VAL A 154 11.57 -6.24 7.20
CA VAL A 154 10.99 -5.86 8.51
C VAL A 154 11.66 -4.66 9.16
N GLY A 155 12.99 -4.53 9.02
CA GLY A 155 13.73 -3.37 9.54
C GLY A 155 13.38 -2.08 8.82
N PHE A 156 13.17 -2.12 7.51
CA PHE A 156 12.73 -0.98 6.72
C PHE A 156 11.33 -0.52 7.14
N GLU A 157 10.40 -1.44 7.25
CA GLU A 157 9.00 -1.17 7.63
C GLU A 157 8.89 -0.61 9.05
N ARG A 158 9.59 -1.22 10.02
CA ARG A 158 9.64 -0.68 11.38
C ARG A 158 10.18 0.75 11.39
N LYS A 159 11.16 1.03 10.55
CA LYS A 159 11.70 2.38 10.44
C LYS A 159 10.72 3.34 9.77
N CYS A 160 9.86 2.86 8.86
CA CYS A 160 8.76 3.65 8.32
C CYS A 160 7.78 4.05 9.42
N VAL A 161 7.36 3.13 10.29
CA VAL A 161 6.49 3.43 11.45
C VAL A 161 7.12 4.48 12.37
N GLU A 162 8.43 4.36 12.66
CA GLU A 162 9.13 5.32 13.53
C GLU A 162 9.20 6.74 12.95
N LEU A 163 9.21 6.87 11.62
CA LEU A 163 9.50 8.13 10.94
C LEU A 163 8.28 8.73 10.23
N GLN A 164 7.20 7.97 10.03
CA GLN A 164 6.09 8.34 9.15
C GLN A 164 5.49 9.73 9.44
N GLU A 165 5.34 10.10 10.71
CA GLU A 165 4.75 11.39 11.09
C GLU A 165 5.60 12.61 10.68
N ARG A 166 6.86 12.40 10.29
CA ARG A 166 7.75 13.44 9.80
C ARG A 166 7.53 13.78 8.32
N PHE A 167 6.78 12.94 7.60
CA PHE A 167 6.60 13.02 6.16
C PHE A 167 5.13 13.20 5.81
N ILE A 168 4.75 14.44 5.52
CA ILE A 168 3.40 14.82 5.09
C ILE A 168 3.51 15.36 3.68
N ALA A 169 2.79 14.73 2.75
CA ALA A 169 2.74 15.18 1.38
C ALA A 169 1.79 16.36 1.22
N GLU A 170 2.11 17.22 0.26
CA GLU A 170 1.19 18.19 -0.32
C GLU A 170 1.02 17.86 -1.79
N MET A 171 -0.17 18.08 -2.32
CA MET A 171 -0.49 17.83 -3.70
C MET A 171 -1.21 19.04 -4.29
N ASP A 172 -0.62 19.60 -5.34
CA ASP A 172 -1.26 20.68 -6.09
C ASP A 172 -2.45 20.10 -6.89
N PRO A 173 -3.58 20.81 -7.01
CA PRO A 173 -4.71 20.39 -7.82
C PRO A 173 -4.33 20.01 -9.27
N LEU A 174 -3.31 20.61 -9.85
CA LEU A 174 -2.82 20.26 -11.19
C LEU A 174 -2.15 18.90 -11.27
N GLU A 175 -1.60 18.38 -10.15
CA GLU A 175 -1.00 17.04 -10.12
C GLU A 175 -2.06 15.95 -10.37
N TYR A 176 -3.35 16.22 -10.09
CA TYR A 176 -4.44 15.28 -10.36
C TYR A 176 -4.71 15.08 -11.85
N CYS A 177 -4.29 16.01 -12.73
CA CYS A 177 -4.40 15.83 -14.19
C CYS A 177 -3.68 14.56 -14.67
N TYR A 178 -2.63 14.11 -13.96
CA TYR A 178 -1.99 12.83 -14.27
C TYR A 178 -2.97 11.65 -14.14
N TYR A 179 -3.93 11.71 -13.23
CA TYR A 179 -4.88 10.64 -12.96
C TYR A 179 -6.14 10.70 -13.86
N ASP A 180 -6.37 11.82 -14.56
CA ASP A 180 -7.51 11.97 -15.48
C ASP A 180 -7.46 10.95 -16.61
N ASP A 181 -6.30 10.84 -17.27
CA ASP A 181 -6.13 10.05 -18.50
C ASP A 181 -5.46 8.69 -18.25
N ASN A 182 -4.91 8.45 -17.08
CA ASN A 182 -4.17 7.24 -16.82
C ASN A 182 -5.05 6.14 -16.21
N SER A 183 -4.93 4.93 -16.77
CA SER A 183 -5.54 3.73 -16.17
C SER A 183 -4.90 3.41 -14.81
N ILE A 184 -5.65 2.74 -13.95
CA ILE A 184 -5.14 2.28 -12.65
C ILE A 184 -3.87 1.42 -12.80
N LYS A 185 -3.79 0.60 -13.85
CA LYS A 185 -2.61 -0.19 -14.17
C LYS A 185 -1.39 0.68 -14.46
N ARG A 186 -1.55 1.78 -15.21
CA ARG A 186 -0.46 2.70 -15.53
C ARG A 186 0.00 3.47 -14.30
N ILE A 187 -0.94 3.88 -13.44
CA ILE A 187 -0.63 4.50 -12.15
C ILE A 187 0.25 3.56 -11.34
N GLY A 188 -0.16 2.30 -11.11
CA GLY A 188 0.62 1.33 -10.37
C GLY A 188 1.99 1.02 -10.99
N PHE A 189 2.11 1.02 -12.33
CA PHE A 189 3.40 0.90 -13.01
C PHE A 189 4.33 2.08 -12.69
N SER A 190 3.83 3.30 -12.77
CA SER A 190 4.61 4.51 -12.46
C SER A 190 5.06 4.53 -10.99
N THR A 191 4.17 4.11 -10.09
CA THR A 191 4.47 3.95 -8.66
C THR A 191 5.62 2.97 -8.45
N SER A 192 5.54 1.79 -9.07
CA SER A 192 6.58 0.76 -8.95
C SER A 192 7.92 1.20 -9.56
N ASP A 193 7.93 2.01 -10.63
CA ASP A 193 9.17 2.55 -11.19
C ASP A 193 9.90 3.43 -10.18
N MET A 194 9.20 4.31 -9.49
CA MET A 194 9.77 5.16 -8.44
C MET A 194 10.28 4.32 -7.25
N ALA A 195 9.52 3.30 -6.84
CA ALA A 195 9.94 2.38 -5.79
C ALA A 195 11.22 1.61 -6.17
N SER A 196 11.34 1.19 -7.44
CA SER A 196 12.53 0.52 -7.97
C SER A 196 13.76 1.44 -7.96
N GLN A 197 13.59 2.72 -8.29
CA GLN A 197 14.66 3.72 -8.19
C GLN A 197 15.11 3.94 -6.74
N ASN A 198 14.16 4.04 -5.81
CA ASN A 198 14.43 4.13 -4.39
C ASN A 198 15.13 2.86 -3.87
N PHE A 199 14.75 1.67 -4.34
CA PHE A 199 15.44 0.42 -4.00
C PHE A 199 16.89 0.41 -4.52
N ALA A 200 17.12 0.87 -5.74
CA ALA A 200 18.47 1.00 -6.30
C ALA A 200 19.32 1.98 -5.49
N ALA A 201 18.75 3.10 -5.05
CA ALA A 201 19.44 4.07 -4.20
C ALA A 201 19.76 3.48 -2.80
N LEU A 202 18.83 2.74 -2.21
CA LEU A 202 18.99 2.01 -0.95
C LEU A 202 20.12 0.99 -1.06
N SER A 203 20.08 0.16 -2.10
CA SER A 203 21.06 -0.91 -2.35
C SER A 203 22.48 -0.40 -2.60
N SER A 204 22.60 0.74 -3.28
CA SER A 204 23.88 1.37 -3.58
C SER A 204 24.36 2.34 -2.50
N LYS A 205 23.58 2.54 -1.43
CA LYS A 205 23.84 3.51 -0.35
C LYS A 205 24.05 4.95 -0.85
N LYS A 206 23.42 5.30 -1.97
CA LYS A 206 23.51 6.65 -2.57
C LYS A 206 22.79 7.71 -1.77
N LEU A 207 21.72 7.31 -1.06
CA LEU A 207 20.89 8.19 -0.24
C LEU A 207 20.78 7.65 1.18
N PRO A 208 20.63 8.52 2.19
CA PRO A 208 20.30 8.10 3.54
C PRO A 208 18.97 7.34 3.57
N VAL A 209 18.89 6.31 4.42
CA VAL A 209 17.66 5.49 4.57
C VAL A 209 16.44 6.34 4.92
N GLU A 210 16.60 7.34 5.78
CA GLU A 210 15.50 8.26 6.15
C GLU A 210 14.97 9.04 4.95
N GLN A 211 15.83 9.47 4.04
CA GLN A 211 15.40 10.17 2.83
C GLN A 211 14.62 9.24 1.90
N ILE A 212 15.06 7.97 1.77
CA ILE A 212 14.35 6.98 0.96
C ILE A 212 12.98 6.68 1.55
N ILE A 213 12.89 6.53 2.88
CA ILE A 213 11.62 6.36 3.59
C ILE A 213 10.71 7.56 3.36
N GLY A 214 11.23 8.78 3.49
CA GLY A 214 10.47 10.00 3.25
C GLY A 214 9.92 10.07 1.83
N ASN A 215 10.75 9.78 0.82
CA ASN A 215 10.34 9.74 -0.58
C ASN A 215 9.20 8.71 -0.78
N SER A 216 9.33 7.52 -0.19
CA SER A 216 8.35 6.45 -0.34
C SER A 216 7.01 6.80 0.33
N ILE A 217 7.03 7.33 1.55
CA ILE A 217 5.82 7.71 2.29
C ILE A 217 5.10 8.88 1.59
N ILE A 218 5.84 9.92 1.17
CA ILE A 218 5.26 11.06 0.43
C ILE A 218 4.63 10.58 -0.88
N GLN A 219 5.32 9.71 -1.61
CA GLN A 219 4.81 9.18 -2.87
C GLN A 219 3.57 8.31 -2.67
N ALA A 220 3.57 7.44 -1.66
CA ALA A 220 2.42 6.61 -1.33
C ALA A 220 1.18 7.47 -0.99
N GLN A 221 1.34 8.53 -0.19
CA GLN A 221 0.24 9.45 0.13
C GLN A 221 -0.32 10.13 -1.13
N LYS A 222 0.54 10.62 -2.03
CA LYS A 222 0.12 11.26 -3.28
C LYS A 222 -0.60 10.29 -4.20
N ASN A 223 -0.03 9.11 -4.41
CA ASN A 223 -0.59 8.12 -5.31
C ASN A 223 -1.91 7.54 -4.77
N ALA A 224 -1.99 7.25 -3.48
CA ALA A 224 -3.24 6.82 -2.85
C ALA A 224 -4.34 7.89 -3.02
N SER A 225 -4.02 9.19 -2.85
CA SER A 225 -4.95 10.29 -3.11
C SER A 225 -5.36 10.34 -4.59
N GLY A 226 -4.44 10.09 -5.51
CA GLY A 226 -4.72 9.98 -6.95
C GLY A 226 -5.61 8.79 -7.30
N VAL A 227 -5.44 7.65 -6.62
CA VAL A 227 -6.32 6.47 -6.79
C VAL A 227 -7.74 6.78 -6.31
N LEU A 228 -7.91 7.49 -5.18
CA LEU A 228 -9.22 7.97 -4.72
C LEU A 228 -9.88 8.87 -5.77
N TYR A 229 -9.12 9.78 -6.34
CA TYR A 229 -9.62 10.65 -7.40
C TYR A 229 -10.02 9.87 -8.64
N ARG A 230 -9.18 8.94 -9.11
CA ARG A 230 -9.50 8.07 -10.25
C ARG A 230 -10.75 7.24 -10.02
N PHE A 231 -10.97 6.76 -8.79
CA PHE A 231 -12.21 6.07 -8.42
C PHE A 231 -13.42 6.99 -8.59
N CYS A 232 -13.36 8.23 -8.10
CA CYS A 232 -14.45 9.19 -8.26
C CYS A 232 -14.80 9.44 -9.72
N LEU A 233 -13.80 9.65 -10.58
CA LEU A 233 -14.02 9.83 -12.01
C LEU A 233 -14.76 8.64 -12.60
N GLN A 234 -14.28 7.43 -12.34
CA GLN A 234 -14.89 6.21 -12.91
C GLN A 234 -16.33 6.00 -12.44
N VAL A 235 -16.67 6.26 -11.17
CA VAL A 235 -18.04 6.05 -10.70
C VAL A 235 -19.00 7.15 -11.11
N LEU A 236 -18.50 8.30 -11.60
CA LEU A 236 -19.33 9.43 -12.06
C LEU A 236 -19.48 9.47 -13.59
N GLU A 237 -18.52 8.95 -14.37
CA GLU A 237 -18.52 8.99 -15.84
C GLU A 237 -19.78 8.39 -16.49
N GLU A 238 -20.49 7.46 -15.82
CA GLU A 238 -21.70 6.81 -16.38
C GLU A 238 -23.03 7.41 -15.89
N ARG A 239 -22.98 8.50 -15.10
CA ARG A 239 -24.19 9.21 -14.66
C ARG A 239 -24.58 10.37 -15.57
N SER A 240 -23.77 10.65 -16.57
CA SER A 240 -23.99 11.67 -17.62
C SER A 240 -24.47 11.02 -18.92
#